data_8bdcfe9e525bcc6f10d2440789dc7434
#
_entry.id   8bdcfe9e525bcc6f10d2440789dc7434
#
_cell.length_a   1.000
_cell.length_b   1.000
_cell.length_c   1.000
_cell.angle_alpha   90.00
_cell.angle_beta   90.00
_cell.angle_gamma   90.00
#
_symmetry.space_group_name_H-M   'P 1'
#
loop_
_entity.id
_entity.type
_entity.pdbx_description
1 polymer ?
#
loop_
_entity_poly.entity_id
_entity_poly.type
_entity_poly.pdbx_seq_one_letter_code
_entity_poly.pdbx_strand_id
1 'polypeptide(L)'
;VVAHAPEDESHARAALAVLTEFAQSVAHRLPVGDAPVRVLVAPTAAEFQKHARSFLPGQVSGLARPSEGLMVVRPPTLRAGGGAGDFGTTLRHELVHILLARNVDDALMPNWLNEGVAMHLSREYQIASPVAVAQMFLEGRIIPYRDLDMAFMTPGEEREFNDAYAQALSMTRHLHRRLGEEGFWALVLALRDMPFPDALH
;
A
#
# COMPACT_ATOMS: atom_id res chain seq x y z
N VAL A 1 -2.66 -9.19 -16.38
CA VAL A 1 -1.61 -10.00 -17.05
C VAL A 1 -0.39 -10.05 -16.13
N VAL A 2 0.19 -11.23 -15.94
CA VAL A 2 1.40 -11.43 -15.12
C VAL A 2 2.57 -11.80 -16.02
N ALA A 3 3.64 -11.00 -15.99
CA ALA A 3 4.91 -11.29 -16.66
C ALA A 3 5.91 -11.84 -15.63
N HIS A 4 6.64 -12.89 -16.01
CA HIS A 4 7.56 -13.59 -15.11
C HIS A 4 8.66 -14.33 -15.89
N ALA A 5 9.74 -14.69 -15.22
CA ALA A 5 10.70 -15.66 -15.73
C ALA A 5 10.11 -17.08 -15.69
N PRO A 6 10.57 -18.02 -16.52
CA PRO A 6 10.02 -19.39 -16.56
C PRO A 6 10.00 -20.08 -15.19
N GLU A 7 11.02 -19.90 -14.39
CA GLU A 7 11.15 -20.44 -13.02
C GLU A 7 10.12 -19.87 -12.03
N ASP A 8 9.54 -18.72 -12.33
CA ASP A 8 8.56 -18.03 -11.48
C ASP A 8 7.10 -18.29 -11.90
N GLU A 9 6.83 -19.23 -12.78
CA GLU A 9 5.47 -19.53 -13.27
C GLU A 9 4.48 -19.85 -12.14
N SER A 10 4.92 -20.60 -11.13
CA SER A 10 4.08 -20.93 -9.98
C SER A 10 3.70 -19.68 -9.18
N HIS A 11 4.64 -18.74 -8.99
CA HIS A 11 4.40 -17.46 -8.33
C HIS A 11 3.48 -16.58 -9.16
N ALA A 12 3.62 -16.58 -10.48
CA ALA A 12 2.75 -15.83 -11.37
C ALA A 12 1.29 -16.33 -11.33
N ARG A 13 1.09 -17.65 -11.31
CA ARG A 13 -0.25 -18.25 -11.15
C ARG A 13 -0.86 -17.91 -9.79
N ALA A 14 -0.07 -18.01 -8.72
CA ALA A 14 -0.50 -17.63 -7.37
C ALA A 14 -0.87 -16.14 -7.31
N ALA A 15 -0.06 -15.26 -7.90
CA ALA A 15 -0.34 -13.84 -7.98
C ALA A 15 -1.67 -13.55 -8.70
N LEU A 16 -1.91 -14.19 -9.84
CA LEU A 16 -3.16 -14.02 -10.58
C LEU A 16 -4.38 -14.44 -9.74
N ALA A 17 -4.31 -15.56 -9.05
CA ALA A 17 -5.40 -16.03 -8.19
C ALA A 17 -5.70 -15.05 -7.05
N VAL A 18 -4.66 -14.64 -6.30
CA VAL A 18 -4.77 -13.69 -5.18
C VAL A 18 -5.36 -12.37 -5.65
N LEU A 19 -4.87 -11.82 -6.74
CA LEU A 19 -5.31 -10.51 -7.24
C LEU A 19 -6.75 -10.56 -7.79
N THR A 20 -7.15 -11.65 -8.45
CA THR A 20 -8.51 -11.82 -8.96
C THR A 20 -9.52 -11.89 -7.81
N GLU A 21 -9.25 -12.74 -6.81
CA GLU A 21 -10.10 -12.87 -5.63
C GLU A 21 -10.20 -11.54 -4.85
N PHE A 22 -9.04 -10.91 -4.63
CA PHE A 22 -8.99 -9.66 -3.89
C PHE A 22 -9.72 -8.53 -4.61
N ALA A 23 -9.50 -8.35 -5.92
CA ALA A 23 -10.19 -7.34 -6.72
C ALA A 23 -11.71 -7.49 -6.63
N GLN A 24 -12.23 -8.73 -6.71
CA GLN A 24 -13.65 -9.00 -6.54
C GLN A 24 -14.15 -8.63 -5.13
N SER A 25 -13.35 -8.91 -4.10
CA SER A 25 -13.73 -8.66 -2.71
C SER A 25 -13.83 -7.16 -2.37
N VAL A 26 -13.06 -6.31 -3.06
CA VAL A 26 -13.01 -4.86 -2.80
C VAL A 26 -13.78 -4.00 -3.81
N ALA A 27 -14.28 -4.60 -4.89
CA ALA A 27 -14.93 -3.89 -6.00
C ALA A 27 -16.11 -3.00 -5.59
N HIS A 28 -16.81 -3.34 -4.52
CA HIS A 28 -17.91 -2.54 -3.98
C HIS A 28 -17.47 -1.28 -3.22
N ARG A 29 -16.18 -1.21 -2.85
CA ARG A 29 -15.55 -0.07 -2.17
C ARG A 29 -14.71 0.76 -3.13
N LEU A 30 -13.89 0.08 -3.90
CA LEU A 30 -13.00 0.65 -4.91
C LEU A 30 -13.25 -0.04 -6.25
N PRO A 31 -14.05 0.58 -7.13
CA PRO A 31 -14.29 0.07 -8.47
C PRO A 31 -13.00 -0.26 -9.22
N VAL A 32 -12.92 -1.46 -9.77
CA VAL A 32 -11.69 -1.96 -10.41
C VAL A 32 -11.44 -1.26 -11.76
N GLY A 33 -12.52 -0.89 -12.48
CA GLY A 33 -12.45 -0.34 -13.83
C GLY A 33 -12.04 -1.39 -14.87
N ASP A 34 -12.05 -1.00 -16.15
CA ASP A 34 -11.79 -1.91 -17.28
C ASP A 34 -10.32 -1.96 -17.70
N ALA A 35 -9.50 -0.99 -17.26
CA ALA A 35 -8.10 -0.95 -17.63
C ALA A 35 -7.33 -2.14 -17.01
N PRO A 36 -6.52 -2.87 -17.78
CA PRO A 36 -5.79 -4.01 -17.28
C PRO A 36 -4.76 -3.61 -16.21
N VAL A 37 -4.57 -4.49 -15.23
CA VAL A 37 -3.43 -4.42 -14.32
C VAL A 37 -2.36 -5.40 -14.81
N ARG A 38 -1.14 -4.90 -14.94
CA ARG A 38 0.04 -5.68 -15.30
C ARG A 38 0.88 -5.94 -14.05
N VAL A 39 1.32 -7.16 -13.89
CA VAL A 39 2.18 -7.55 -12.79
C VAL A 39 3.48 -8.10 -13.36
N LEU A 40 4.59 -7.57 -12.90
CA LEU A 40 5.92 -8.10 -13.19
C LEU A 40 6.47 -8.75 -11.93
N VAL A 41 6.69 -10.05 -11.98
CA VAL A 41 7.47 -10.77 -10.97
C VAL A 41 8.93 -10.61 -11.33
N ALA A 42 9.65 -9.77 -10.60
CA ALA A 42 11.04 -9.44 -10.90
C ALA A 42 11.98 -10.56 -10.41
N PRO A 43 12.68 -11.25 -11.31
CA PRO A 43 13.46 -12.44 -10.96
C PRO A 43 14.69 -12.13 -10.09
N THR A 44 15.13 -10.87 -10.06
CA THR A 44 16.29 -10.44 -9.27
C THR A 44 16.03 -9.09 -8.58
N ALA A 45 16.78 -8.81 -7.52
CA ALA A 45 16.74 -7.50 -6.87
C ALA A 45 17.15 -6.37 -7.83
N ALA A 46 18.07 -6.64 -8.77
CA ALA A 46 18.50 -5.68 -9.77
C ALA A 46 17.38 -5.36 -10.77
N GLU A 47 16.63 -6.36 -11.21
CA GLU A 47 15.46 -6.14 -12.07
C GLU A 47 14.37 -5.35 -11.33
N PHE A 48 14.08 -5.68 -10.08
CA PHE A 48 13.16 -4.91 -9.25
C PHE A 48 13.58 -3.44 -9.15
N GLN A 49 14.85 -3.21 -8.85
CA GLN A 49 15.40 -1.86 -8.67
C GLN A 49 15.34 -1.00 -9.96
N LYS A 50 15.39 -1.60 -11.15
CA LYS A 50 15.24 -0.88 -12.43
C LYS A 50 13.88 -0.16 -12.57
N HIS A 51 12.85 -0.69 -11.89
CA HIS A 51 11.51 -0.11 -11.91
C HIS A 51 11.28 0.94 -10.83
N ALA A 52 12.20 1.09 -9.89
CA ALA A 52 12.14 2.12 -8.87
C ALA A 52 12.60 3.48 -9.42
N ARG A 53 11.97 4.55 -8.98
CA ARG A 53 12.39 5.93 -9.31
C ARG A 53 13.61 6.38 -8.49
N SER A 54 13.83 5.73 -7.36
CA SER A 54 14.93 5.98 -6.42
C SER A 54 15.43 4.64 -5.88
N PHE A 55 16.54 4.67 -5.16
CA PHE A 55 17.00 3.47 -4.46
C PHE A 55 15.96 3.06 -3.40
N LEU A 56 15.47 1.82 -3.50
CA LEU A 56 14.53 1.25 -2.54
C LEU A 56 15.27 0.40 -1.50
N PRO A 57 14.94 0.54 -0.22
CA PRO A 57 15.45 -0.35 0.83
C PRO A 57 15.16 -1.81 0.55
N GLY A 58 16.00 -2.71 1.06
CA GLY A 58 15.90 -4.14 0.82
C GLY A 58 14.60 -4.80 1.29
N GLN A 59 13.93 -4.19 2.28
CA GLN A 59 12.65 -4.64 2.81
C GLN A 59 11.45 -4.36 1.89
N VAL A 60 11.56 -3.44 0.92
CA VAL A 60 10.48 -3.16 -0.03
C VAL A 60 10.32 -4.36 -0.97
N SER A 61 9.17 -4.99 -0.94
CA SER A 61 8.87 -6.22 -1.68
C SER A 61 7.95 -6.01 -2.87
N GLY A 62 7.32 -4.85 -2.98
CA GLY A 62 6.42 -4.46 -4.06
C GLY A 62 6.60 -3.00 -4.43
N LEU A 63 6.06 -2.65 -5.58
CA LEU A 63 6.03 -1.29 -6.10
C LEU A 63 4.88 -1.16 -7.08
N ALA A 64 3.96 -0.24 -6.82
CA ALA A 64 2.94 0.14 -7.78
C ALA A 64 3.39 1.33 -8.63
N ARG A 65 3.01 1.31 -9.90
CA ARG A 65 3.08 2.45 -10.84
C ARG A 65 1.68 2.68 -11.40
N PRO A 66 0.82 3.38 -10.63
CA PRO A 66 -0.61 3.49 -10.93
C PRO A 66 -0.91 4.06 -12.32
N SER A 67 -0.19 5.11 -12.75
CA SER A 67 -0.35 5.72 -14.07
C SER A 67 -0.09 4.76 -15.24
N GLU A 68 0.68 3.70 -15.00
CA GLU A 68 0.98 2.66 -15.98
C GLU A 68 0.11 1.40 -15.80
N GLY A 69 -0.67 1.33 -14.71
CA GLY A 69 -1.37 0.11 -14.31
C GLY A 69 -0.40 -1.06 -14.07
N LEU A 70 0.81 -0.76 -13.58
CA LEU A 70 1.89 -1.73 -13.41
C LEU A 70 2.20 -1.94 -11.93
N MET A 71 2.30 -3.20 -11.54
CA MET A 71 2.87 -3.64 -10.26
C MET A 71 4.16 -4.40 -10.53
N VAL A 72 5.20 -4.14 -9.75
CA VAL A 72 6.44 -4.91 -9.76
C VAL A 72 6.62 -5.53 -8.38
N VAL A 73 6.81 -6.84 -8.31
CA VAL A 73 6.91 -7.55 -7.04
C VAL A 73 8.11 -8.48 -7.04
N ARG A 74 8.72 -8.64 -5.87
CA ARG A 74 9.78 -9.65 -5.66
C ARG A 74 9.13 -11.00 -5.36
N PRO A 75 9.57 -12.10 -5.99
CA PRO A 75 9.11 -13.42 -5.59
C PRO A 75 9.55 -13.75 -4.15
N PRO A 76 8.86 -14.67 -3.45
CA PRO A 76 9.18 -15.03 -2.07
C PRO A 76 10.64 -15.46 -1.86
N THR A 77 11.24 -16.06 -2.88
CA THR A 77 12.63 -16.55 -2.88
C THR A 77 13.68 -15.45 -2.79
N LEU A 78 13.32 -14.20 -3.16
CA LEU A 78 14.23 -13.05 -3.13
C LEU A 78 14.02 -12.12 -1.92
N ARG A 79 13.17 -12.51 -0.98
CA ARG A 79 12.92 -11.70 0.22
C ARG A 79 14.03 -11.94 1.23
N ALA A 80 14.78 -10.89 1.55
CA ALA A 80 15.72 -10.92 2.65
C ALA A 80 14.96 -10.88 3.98
N GLY A 81 15.18 -11.89 4.84
CA GLY A 81 14.92 -11.78 6.26
C GLY A 81 13.47 -11.61 6.73
N GLY A 82 12.49 -12.29 6.12
CA GLY A 82 11.14 -12.36 6.68
C GLY A 82 10.43 -11.02 6.83
N GLY A 83 10.48 -10.18 5.80
CA GLY A 83 9.76 -8.91 5.78
C GLY A 83 8.27 -9.08 6.14
N ALA A 84 7.69 -8.07 6.74
CA ALA A 84 6.41 -8.03 7.44
C ALA A 84 5.14 -8.41 6.64
N GLY A 85 5.24 -8.90 5.43
CA GLY A 85 4.11 -9.35 4.62
C GLY A 85 4.43 -10.61 3.82
N ASP A 86 3.48 -11.52 3.71
CA ASP A 86 3.56 -12.59 2.74
C ASP A 86 3.43 -12.05 1.30
N PHE A 87 3.73 -12.86 0.31
CA PHE A 87 3.65 -12.46 -1.10
C PHE A 87 2.25 -11.99 -1.50
N GLY A 88 1.22 -12.66 -0.98
CA GLY A 88 -0.17 -12.29 -1.22
C GLY A 88 -0.54 -10.94 -0.60
N THR A 89 -0.04 -10.64 0.57
CA THR A 89 -0.24 -9.35 1.24
C THR A 89 0.39 -8.21 0.44
N THR A 90 1.63 -8.38 -0.03
CA THR A 90 2.27 -7.39 -0.91
C THR A 90 1.46 -7.16 -2.20
N LEU A 91 1.02 -8.24 -2.85
CA LEU A 91 0.20 -8.13 -4.06
C LEU A 91 -1.09 -7.33 -3.82
N ARG A 92 -1.77 -7.59 -2.71
CA ARG A 92 -2.99 -6.85 -2.33
C ARG A 92 -2.68 -5.38 -2.08
N HIS A 93 -1.61 -5.08 -1.34
CA HIS A 93 -1.16 -3.73 -1.04
C HIS A 93 -0.93 -2.92 -2.33
N GLU A 94 -0.11 -3.43 -3.23
CA GLU A 94 0.21 -2.76 -4.49
C GLU A 94 -1.03 -2.61 -5.40
N LEU A 95 -1.95 -3.59 -5.38
CA LEU A 95 -3.19 -3.45 -6.13
C LEU A 95 -4.05 -2.31 -5.59
N VAL A 96 -4.10 -2.11 -4.27
CA VAL A 96 -4.88 -1.01 -3.68
C VAL A 96 -4.38 0.34 -4.17
N HIS A 97 -3.07 0.57 -4.28
CA HIS A 97 -2.53 1.82 -4.85
C HIS A 97 -3.03 2.06 -6.28
N ILE A 98 -3.07 1.01 -7.12
CA ILE A 98 -3.63 1.14 -8.47
C ILE A 98 -5.13 1.45 -8.45
N LEU A 99 -5.88 0.80 -7.56
CA LEU A 99 -7.31 1.05 -7.45
C LEU A 99 -7.61 2.44 -6.88
N LEU A 100 -6.84 2.91 -5.90
CA LEU A 100 -6.98 4.27 -5.38
C LEU A 100 -6.75 5.29 -6.49
N ALA A 101 -5.64 5.21 -7.21
CA ALA A 101 -5.34 6.14 -8.31
C ALA A 101 -6.36 6.12 -9.47
N ARG A 102 -7.19 5.08 -9.57
CA ARG A 102 -8.30 5.03 -10.54
C ARG A 102 -9.57 5.71 -10.03
N ASN A 103 -9.71 5.84 -8.72
CA ASN A 103 -10.94 6.28 -8.09
C ASN A 103 -10.83 7.64 -7.40
N VAL A 104 -9.61 8.08 -7.08
CA VAL A 104 -9.34 9.36 -6.40
C VAL A 104 -8.28 10.14 -7.15
N ASP A 105 -8.15 11.42 -6.84
CA ASP A 105 -7.03 12.26 -7.32
C ASP A 105 -5.86 12.14 -6.32
N ASP A 106 -4.73 11.62 -6.79
CA ASP A 106 -3.52 11.46 -5.99
C ASP A 106 -3.02 12.79 -5.38
N ALA A 107 -3.31 13.93 -6.02
CA ALA A 107 -2.94 15.25 -5.50
C ALA A 107 -3.82 15.69 -4.31
N LEU A 108 -5.01 15.11 -4.17
CA LEU A 108 -5.98 15.43 -3.12
C LEU A 108 -5.94 14.44 -1.96
N MET A 109 -5.35 13.26 -2.19
CA MET A 109 -5.22 12.21 -1.18
C MET A 109 -3.89 12.30 -0.43
N PRO A 110 -3.89 12.49 0.90
CA PRO A 110 -2.65 12.46 1.68
C PRO A 110 -1.93 11.11 1.56
N ASN A 111 -0.59 11.13 1.51
CA ASN A 111 0.22 9.91 1.41
C ASN A 111 -0.04 8.94 2.57
N TRP A 112 -0.17 9.47 3.80
CA TRP A 112 -0.46 8.62 4.96
C TRP A 112 -1.81 7.88 4.83
N LEU A 113 -2.82 8.50 4.20
CA LEU A 113 -4.10 7.86 4.00
C LEU A 113 -4.05 6.82 2.86
N ASN A 114 -3.32 7.13 1.79
CA ASN A 114 -3.07 6.21 0.69
C ASN A 114 -2.42 4.91 1.22
N GLU A 115 -1.32 5.03 1.94
CA GLU A 115 -0.61 3.90 2.57
C GLU A 115 -1.48 3.20 3.63
N GLY A 116 -2.17 3.98 4.46
CA GLY A 116 -3.05 3.44 5.49
C GLY A 116 -4.21 2.63 4.93
N VAL A 117 -4.83 3.06 3.82
CA VAL A 117 -5.87 2.29 3.12
C VAL A 117 -5.30 1.02 2.48
N ALA A 118 -4.11 1.12 1.86
CA ALA A 118 -3.44 -0.04 1.28
C ALA A 118 -3.16 -1.12 2.33
N MET A 119 -2.59 -0.74 3.47
CA MET A 119 -2.35 -1.66 4.59
C MET A 119 -3.64 -2.19 5.23
N HIS A 120 -4.67 -1.34 5.34
CA HIS A 120 -5.95 -1.75 5.94
C HIS A 120 -6.64 -2.84 5.11
N LEU A 121 -6.69 -2.67 3.80
CA LEU A 121 -7.29 -3.63 2.88
C LEU A 121 -6.43 -4.88 2.67
N SER A 122 -5.11 -4.74 2.60
CA SER A 122 -4.18 -5.88 2.47
C SER A 122 -4.06 -6.72 3.74
N ARG A 123 -4.57 -6.20 4.88
CA ARG A 123 -4.50 -6.81 6.22
C ARG A 123 -3.07 -6.89 6.78
N GLU A 124 -2.27 -5.89 6.54
CA GLU A 124 -0.92 -5.75 7.12
C GLU A 124 -0.94 -5.36 8.60
N TYR A 125 -1.66 -6.13 9.40
CA TYR A 125 -1.90 -5.80 10.83
C TYR A 125 -0.66 -5.97 11.71
N GLN A 126 0.40 -6.60 11.22
CA GLN A 126 1.62 -6.84 12.00
C GLN A 126 2.43 -5.58 12.23
N ILE A 127 2.36 -4.60 11.30
CA ILE A 127 3.15 -3.36 11.35
C ILE A 127 2.63 -2.40 12.43
N ALA A 128 1.32 -2.37 12.69
CA ALA A 128 0.71 -1.42 13.62
C ALA A 128 -0.14 -2.14 14.68
N SER A 129 0.52 -2.89 15.55
CA SER A 129 -0.17 -3.32 16.77
C SER A 129 -0.49 -2.11 17.65
N PRO A 130 -1.61 -2.09 18.40
CA PRO A 130 -1.90 -1.02 19.34
C PRO A 130 -0.77 -0.79 20.35
N VAL A 131 -0.03 -1.86 20.71
CA VAL A 131 1.12 -1.81 21.60
C VAL A 131 2.28 -1.05 20.95
N ALA A 132 2.59 -1.31 19.69
CA ALA A 132 3.65 -0.60 18.96
C ALA A 132 3.37 0.90 18.89
N VAL A 133 2.15 1.31 18.56
CA VAL A 133 1.76 2.72 18.49
C VAL A 133 1.79 3.38 19.89
N ALA A 134 1.35 2.68 20.93
CA ALA A 134 1.44 3.18 22.30
C ALA A 134 2.90 3.37 22.73
N GLN A 135 3.78 2.45 22.36
CA GLN A 135 5.22 2.56 22.63
C GLN A 135 5.84 3.75 21.89
N MET A 136 5.48 3.98 20.61
CA MET A 136 5.90 5.17 19.87
C MET A 136 5.52 6.45 20.60
N PHE A 137 4.29 6.51 21.13
CA PHE A 137 3.82 7.67 21.90
C PHE A 137 4.65 7.89 23.17
N LEU A 138 4.91 6.83 23.94
CA LEU A 138 5.71 6.90 25.17
C LEU A 138 7.16 7.30 24.92
N GLU A 139 7.71 6.92 23.77
CA GLU A 139 9.09 7.23 23.36
C GLU A 139 9.21 8.58 22.62
N GLY A 140 8.11 9.34 22.47
CA GLY A 140 8.09 10.61 21.75
C GLY A 140 8.36 10.50 20.26
N ARG A 141 8.06 9.37 19.64
CA ARG A 141 8.32 9.07 18.21
C ARG A 141 7.10 9.28 17.31
N ILE A 142 6.00 9.81 17.86
CA ILE A 142 4.83 10.16 17.05
C ILE A 142 5.22 11.32 16.11
N ILE A 143 5.05 11.08 14.82
CA ILE A 143 5.33 12.07 13.78
C ILE A 143 4.20 13.10 13.78
N PRO A 144 4.49 14.41 13.88
CA PRO A 144 3.47 15.45 13.77
C PRO A 144 2.68 15.31 12.47
N TYR A 145 1.36 15.52 12.52
CA TYR A 145 0.48 15.34 11.35
C TYR A 145 0.97 16.08 10.09
N ARG A 146 1.43 17.35 10.27
CA ARG A 146 1.95 18.18 9.17
C ARG A 146 3.19 17.61 8.49
N ASP A 147 3.94 16.73 9.19
CA ASP A 147 5.22 16.19 8.73
C ASP A 147 5.04 14.74 8.23
N LEU A 148 3.87 14.12 8.51
CA LEU A 148 3.63 12.71 8.25
C LEU A 148 3.68 12.36 6.76
N ASP A 149 3.13 13.20 5.89
CA ASP A 149 3.16 12.98 4.45
C ASP A 149 4.59 12.98 3.89
N MET A 150 5.45 13.83 4.43
CA MET A 150 6.86 13.90 4.02
C MET A 150 7.65 12.66 4.43
N ALA A 151 7.24 11.96 5.50
CA ALA A 151 7.90 10.74 5.95
C ALA A 151 7.81 9.60 4.92
N PHE A 152 6.82 9.63 4.02
CA PHE A 152 6.71 8.67 2.91
C PHE A 152 7.49 9.08 1.65
N MET A 153 7.87 10.35 1.53
CA MET A 153 8.55 10.90 0.36
C MET A 153 10.07 10.97 0.53
N THR A 154 10.54 11.05 1.77
CA THR A 154 11.96 11.22 2.08
C THR A 154 12.54 9.90 2.57
N PRO A 155 13.61 9.38 1.96
CA PRO A 155 14.30 8.21 2.48
C PRO A 155 14.84 8.52 3.88
N GLY A 156 14.23 7.94 4.90
CA GLY A 156 14.65 8.00 6.29
C GLY A 156 15.31 6.69 6.75
N GLU A 157 15.61 6.59 8.02
CA GLU A 157 16.01 5.33 8.62
C GLU A 157 14.84 4.34 8.58
N GLU A 158 15.15 3.04 8.52
CA GLU A 158 14.14 1.97 8.50
C GLU A 158 13.11 2.09 9.63
N ARG A 159 13.56 2.55 10.79
CA ARG A 159 12.70 2.76 11.96
C ARG A 159 11.69 3.88 11.74
N GLU A 160 12.13 5.02 11.18
CA GLU A 160 11.23 6.16 10.89
C GLU A 160 10.17 5.79 9.85
N PHE A 161 10.58 5.03 8.84
CA PHE A 161 9.68 4.47 7.85
C PHE A 161 8.61 3.58 8.51
N ASN A 162 9.02 2.62 9.34
CA ASN A 162 8.10 1.74 10.05
C ASN A 162 7.16 2.50 11.00
N ASP A 163 7.63 3.54 11.66
CA ASP A 163 6.82 4.41 12.52
C ASP A 163 5.76 5.18 11.71
N ALA A 164 6.11 5.71 10.53
CA ALA A 164 5.17 6.38 9.64
C ALA A 164 4.06 5.43 9.17
N TYR A 165 4.42 4.21 8.77
CA TYR A 165 3.45 3.18 8.36
C TYR A 165 2.54 2.74 9.52
N ALA A 166 3.10 2.54 10.71
CA ALA A 166 2.31 2.18 11.90
C ALA A 166 1.32 3.30 12.26
N GLN A 167 1.76 4.55 12.20
CA GLN A 167 0.91 5.70 12.46
C GLN A 167 -0.20 5.84 11.40
N ALA A 168 0.13 5.74 10.12
CA ALA A 168 -0.82 5.82 9.01
C ALA A 168 -1.93 4.77 9.13
N LEU A 169 -1.56 3.50 9.37
CA LEU A 169 -2.54 2.44 9.57
C LEU A 169 -3.41 2.68 10.80
N SER A 170 -2.82 3.15 11.91
CA SER A 170 -3.57 3.46 13.13
C SER A 170 -4.60 4.57 12.91
N MET A 171 -4.21 5.64 12.21
CA MET A 171 -5.09 6.76 11.87
C MET A 171 -6.21 6.33 10.92
N THR A 172 -5.89 5.58 9.87
CA THR A 172 -6.87 5.03 8.93
C THR A 172 -7.90 4.15 9.64
N ARG A 173 -7.46 3.25 10.52
CA ARG A 173 -8.37 2.43 11.33
C ARG A 173 -9.20 3.24 12.31
N HIS A 174 -8.66 4.33 12.83
CA HIS A 174 -9.42 5.25 13.68
C HIS A 174 -10.54 5.92 12.89
N LEU A 175 -10.24 6.47 11.71
CA LEU A 175 -11.23 7.07 10.81
C LEU A 175 -12.32 6.05 10.43
N HIS A 176 -11.92 4.85 10.02
CA HIS A 176 -12.86 3.80 9.66
C HIS A 176 -13.82 3.44 10.80
N ARG A 177 -13.30 3.34 12.06
CA ARG A 177 -14.16 3.11 13.22
C ARG A 177 -15.09 4.27 13.54
N ARG A 178 -14.63 5.51 13.34
CA ARG A 178 -15.40 6.72 13.64
C ARG A 178 -16.51 6.98 12.65
N LEU A 179 -16.26 6.75 11.37
CA LEU A 179 -17.18 7.04 10.27
C LEU A 179 -18.06 5.81 9.90
N GLY A 180 -17.67 4.64 10.35
CA GLY A 180 -18.25 3.37 9.88
C GLY A 180 -17.81 3.03 8.46
N GLU A 181 -18.24 1.87 7.97
CA GLU A 181 -17.85 1.37 6.64
C GLU A 181 -18.26 2.33 5.52
N GLU A 182 -19.52 2.71 5.48
CA GLU A 182 -20.08 3.58 4.43
C GLU A 182 -19.46 4.99 4.46
N GLY A 183 -19.39 5.61 5.64
CA GLY A 183 -18.84 6.96 5.80
C GLY A 183 -17.36 7.02 5.47
N PHE A 184 -16.59 5.99 5.83
CA PHE A 184 -15.17 5.92 5.49
C PHE A 184 -14.95 5.85 3.98
N TRP A 185 -15.69 4.99 3.27
CA TRP A 185 -15.52 4.89 1.82
C TRP A 185 -16.09 6.09 1.07
N ALA A 186 -17.15 6.73 1.60
CA ALA A 186 -17.62 8.01 1.08
C ALA A 186 -16.55 9.09 1.19
N LEU A 187 -15.85 9.18 2.34
CA LEU A 187 -14.70 10.06 2.53
C LEU A 187 -13.59 9.77 1.52
N VAL A 188 -13.16 8.50 1.38
CA VAL A 188 -12.09 8.14 0.46
C VAL A 188 -12.45 8.50 -0.98
N LEU A 189 -13.66 8.19 -1.43
CA LEU A 189 -14.10 8.48 -2.81
C LEU A 189 -14.33 9.98 -3.06
N ALA A 190 -14.65 10.79 -2.04
CA ALA A 190 -14.75 12.25 -2.16
C ALA A 190 -13.40 12.91 -2.53
N LEU A 191 -12.28 12.23 -2.23
CA LEU A 191 -10.93 12.71 -2.62
C LEU A 191 -10.68 12.67 -4.14
N ARG A 192 -11.67 12.28 -4.91
CA ARG A 192 -11.68 12.48 -6.36
C ARG A 192 -11.79 13.95 -6.74
N ASP A 193 -12.58 14.70 -5.97
CA ASP A 193 -13.04 16.04 -6.35
C ASP A 193 -12.69 17.12 -5.29
N MET A 194 -12.30 16.74 -4.08
CA MET A 194 -11.99 17.67 -3.01
C MET A 194 -10.85 17.18 -2.10
N PRO A 195 -10.04 18.11 -1.52
CA PRO A 195 -8.93 17.73 -0.65
C PRO A 195 -9.43 17.16 0.69
N PHE A 196 -8.59 16.34 1.33
CA PHE A 196 -8.91 15.61 2.55
C PHE A 196 -9.53 16.47 3.68
N PRO A 197 -9.05 17.70 3.99
CA PRO A 197 -9.69 18.50 5.03
C PRO A 197 -11.14 18.84 4.74
N ASP A 198 -11.49 19.08 3.48
CA ASP A 198 -12.87 19.44 3.06
C ASP A 198 -13.78 18.21 3.03
N ALA A 199 -13.23 17.05 2.72
CA ALA A 199 -13.95 15.77 2.69
C ALA A 199 -14.34 15.26 4.10
N LEU A 200 -13.75 15.82 5.17
CA LEU A 200 -14.07 15.48 6.57
C LEU A 200 -15.33 16.18 7.10
N HIS A 201 -15.87 17.16 6.39
CA HIS A 201 -17.05 17.97 6.76
C HIS A 201 -18.29 17.55 5.98
#